data_a5373ec55956789de643d53eaaf1fc93
#
_entry.id   a5373ec55956789de643d53eaaf1fc93
#
_cell.length_a   1.000
_cell.length_b   1.000
_cell.length_c   1.000
_cell.angle_alpha   90.00
_cell.angle_beta   90.00
_cell.angle_gamma   90.00
#
_symmetry.space_group_name_H-M   'P 1'
#
loop_
_entity.id
_entity.type
_entity.pdbx_description
1 polymer ?
#
loop_
_entity_poly.entity_id
_entity_poly.type
_entity_poly.pdbx_seq_one_letter_code
_entity_poly.pdbx_strand_id
1 'polypeptide(L)'
;MTTLVGVIADTHVPQRLKRLPPGIAKAFDGVALILHAGDINSLRVLDELGRIAPVVAVAGNADLWLDLPRSRIVQVEGCRIGLTHGHKSWRRYFLNKLRENLGNYDLARYLRYASETFRDVDVVISGHTHRPHLAYRGKVLLFNPGAVAPDYYITAGPTVGVLRIKAGVARAELVPLGR
;
A
#
# COMPACT_ATOMS: atom_id res chain seq x y z
N MET A 1 21.49 1.40 13.04
CA MET A 1 20.93 0.09 12.57
C MET A 1 20.11 0.31 11.33
N THR A 2 19.71 -0.71 10.59
CA THR A 2 18.76 -0.62 9.47
C THR A 2 17.46 -1.22 9.91
N THR A 3 16.37 -0.45 9.84
CA THR A 3 15.02 -0.92 10.18
C THR A 3 14.30 -1.36 8.90
N LEU A 4 13.71 -2.56 8.93
CA LEU A 4 12.89 -3.10 7.84
C LEU A 4 11.42 -2.83 8.13
N VAL A 5 10.69 -2.33 7.12
CA VAL A 5 9.25 -2.09 7.20
C VAL A 5 8.57 -2.80 6.05
N GLY A 6 7.66 -3.72 6.36
CA GLY A 6 6.80 -4.39 5.38
C GLY A 6 5.74 -3.43 4.85
N VAL A 7 5.45 -3.49 3.56
CA VAL A 7 4.43 -2.66 2.89
C VAL A 7 3.50 -3.56 2.10
N ILE A 8 2.20 -3.47 2.37
CA ILE A 8 1.17 -4.31 1.75
C ILE A 8 -0.06 -3.46 1.41
N ALA A 9 -0.78 -3.82 0.37
CA ALA A 9 -2.02 -3.18 -0.04
C ALA A 9 -2.96 -4.16 -0.75
N ASP A 10 -4.23 -3.78 -0.86
CA ASP A 10 -5.19 -4.42 -1.73
C ASP A 10 -5.28 -5.94 -1.49
N THR A 11 -5.44 -6.33 -0.23
CA THR A 11 -5.54 -7.75 0.20
C THR A 11 -6.91 -8.35 -0.12
N HIS A 12 -7.99 -7.55 -0.03
CA HIS A 12 -9.35 -7.93 -0.37
C HIS A 12 -9.80 -9.29 0.18
N VAL A 13 -9.45 -9.61 1.43
CA VAL A 13 -9.88 -10.85 2.10
C VAL A 13 -11.17 -10.57 2.90
N PRO A 14 -12.25 -11.30 2.75
CA PRO A 14 -12.38 -12.56 1.99
C PRO A 14 -12.92 -12.40 0.55
N GLN A 15 -13.09 -11.18 0.03
CA GLN A 15 -13.83 -10.94 -1.21
C GLN A 15 -13.14 -11.49 -2.46
N ARG A 16 -11.81 -11.34 -2.58
CA ARG A 16 -11.03 -11.80 -3.73
C ARG A 16 -10.08 -12.94 -3.39
N LEU A 17 -9.66 -13.03 -2.12
CA LEU A 17 -8.85 -14.12 -1.58
C LEU A 17 -9.53 -14.68 -0.34
N LYS A 18 -9.54 -16.01 -0.18
CA LYS A 18 -10.07 -16.65 1.03
C LYS A 18 -9.19 -16.40 2.27
N ARG A 19 -7.88 -16.23 2.07
CA ARG A 19 -6.86 -16.04 3.10
C ARG A 19 -5.63 -15.35 2.52
N LEU A 20 -4.78 -14.79 3.38
CA LEU A 20 -3.50 -14.24 2.96
C LEU A 20 -2.57 -15.34 2.39
N PRO A 21 -1.82 -15.06 1.32
CA PRO A 21 -0.81 -15.99 0.80
C PRO A 21 0.28 -16.27 1.84
N PRO A 22 0.72 -17.53 2.00
CA PRO A 22 1.75 -17.91 2.99
C PRO A 22 3.10 -17.25 2.72
N GLY A 23 3.38 -16.84 1.50
CA GLY A 23 4.59 -16.12 1.11
C GLY A 23 4.78 -14.78 1.83
N ILE A 24 3.71 -14.17 2.38
CA ILE A 24 3.79 -12.91 3.13
C ILE A 24 4.67 -13.06 4.37
N ALA A 25 4.53 -14.15 5.13
CA ALA A 25 5.36 -14.39 6.31
C ALA A 25 6.86 -14.43 5.97
N LYS A 26 7.22 -15.07 4.85
CA LYS A 26 8.60 -15.09 4.35
C LYS A 26 9.06 -13.72 3.86
N ALA A 27 8.20 -13.00 3.13
CA ALA A 27 8.53 -11.66 2.61
C ALA A 27 8.74 -10.63 3.72
N PHE A 28 8.05 -10.81 4.85
CA PHE A 28 8.11 -9.92 6.03
C PHE A 28 8.95 -10.47 7.18
N ASP A 29 9.81 -11.44 6.92
CA ASP A 29 10.74 -11.94 7.93
C ASP A 29 11.66 -10.82 8.39
N GLY A 30 11.73 -10.61 9.72
CA GLY A 30 12.56 -9.59 10.35
C GLY A 30 12.09 -8.13 10.18
N VAL A 31 10.89 -7.86 9.66
CA VAL A 31 10.35 -6.49 9.65
C VAL A 31 9.95 -6.05 11.06
N ALA A 32 10.23 -4.80 11.39
CA ALA A 32 9.87 -4.20 12.67
C ALA A 32 8.44 -3.62 12.68
N LEU A 33 7.87 -3.37 11.52
CA LEU A 33 6.56 -2.75 11.33
C LEU A 33 5.97 -3.18 9.99
N ILE A 34 4.65 -3.29 9.90
CA ILE A 34 3.92 -3.48 8.65
C ILE A 34 3.00 -2.28 8.40
N LEU A 35 3.06 -1.72 7.19
CA LEU A 35 2.19 -0.64 6.73
C LEU A 35 1.20 -1.19 5.70
N HIS A 36 -0.11 -1.12 5.99
CA HIS A 36 -1.17 -1.56 5.08
C HIS A 36 -1.86 -0.38 4.42
N ALA A 37 -1.73 -0.23 3.12
CA ALA A 37 -2.23 0.90 2.35
C ALA A 37 -3.70 0.77 1.88
N GLY A 38 -4.54 0.01 2.61
CA GLY A 38 -5.99 -0.04 2.39
C GLY A 38 -6.48 -1.16 1.47
N ASP A 39 -7.80 -1.23 1.32
CA ASP A 39 -8.57 -2.30 0.67
C ASP A 39 -8.29 -3.66 1.34
N ILE A 40 -8.55 -3.68 2.64
CA ILE A 40 -8.31 -4.79 3.57
C ILE A 40 -9.48 -5.77 3.55
N ASN A 41 -10.72 -5.21 3.67
CA ASN A 41 -12.02 -5.88 3.74
C ASN A 41 -12.32 -6.63 5.05
N SER A 42 -11.35 -6.98 5.88
CA SER A 42 -11.59 -7.64 7.18
C SER A 42 -10.47 -7.35 8.17
N LEU A 43 -10.82 -7.01 9.41
CA LEU A 43 -9.87 -6.82 10.51
C LEU A 43 -9.03 -8.07 10.79
N ARG A 44 -9.52 -9.27 10.45
CA ARG A 44 -8.74 -10.52 10.55
C ARG A 44 -7.42 -10.47 9.78
N VAL A 45 -7.37 -9.71 8.70
CA VAL A 45 -6.12 -9.48 7.94
C VAL A 45 -5.09 -8.77 8.82
N LEU A 46 -5.52 -7.74 9.56
CA LEU A 46 -4.64 -7.00 10.45
C LEU A 46 -4.19 -7.87 11.64
N ASP A 47 -5.08 -8.71 12.17
CA ASP A 47 -4.75 -9.66 13.24
C ASP A 47 -3.72 -10.70 12.76
N GLU A 48 -3.89 -11.21 11.52
CA GLU A 48 -2.97 -12.18 10.93
C GLU A 48 -1.58 -11.57 10.66
N LEU A 49 -1.54 -10.37 10.10
CA LEU A 49 -0.29 -9.60 9.91
C LEU A 49 0.34 -9.21 11.26
N GLY A 50 -0.47 -8.91 12.27
CA GLY A 50 -0.04 -8.56 13.62
C GLY A 50 0.72 -9.68 14.35
N ARG A 51 0.61 -10.92 13.88
CA ARG A 51 1.43 -12.03 14.38
C ARG A 51 2.87 -12.01 13.85
N ILE A 52 3.12 -11.26 12.78
CA ILE A 52 4.46 -11.10 12.20
C ILE A 52 5.14 -9.87 12.81
N ALA A 53 4.49 -8.72 12.78
CA ALA A 53 4.97 -7.45 13.34
C ALA A 53 3.80 -6.49 13.62
N PRO A 54 3.96 -5.44 14.45
CA PRO A 54 2.95 -4.39 14.61
C PRO A 54 2.46 -3.85 13.27
N VAL A 55 1.14 -3.57 13.16
CA VAL A 55 0.52 -3.12 11.92
C VAL A 55 -0.03 -1.71 12.07
N VAL A 56 0.28 -0.83 11.12
CA VAL A 56 -0.39 0.46 10.92
C VAL A 56 -1.12 0.41 9.59
N ALA A 57 -2.43 0.68 9.61
CA ALA A 57 -3.28 0.58 8.44
C ALA A 57 -4.06 1.87 8.18
N VAL A 58 -4.47 2.05 6.92
CA VAL A 58 -5.43 3.06 6.48
C VAL A 58 -6.58 2.39 5.72
N ALA A 59 -7.75 3.05 5.69
CA ALA A 59 -8.89 2.57 4.93
C ALA A 59 -8.72 2.81 3.43
N GLY A 60 -9.07 1.83 2.63
CA GLY A 60 -9.28 1.96 1.19
C GLY A 60 -10.75 2.24 0.83
N ASN A 61 -11.05 2.22 -0.47
CA ASN A 61 -12.43 2.41 -0.93
C ASN A 61 -13.32 1.18 -0.67
N ALA A 62 -12.73 0.02 -0.43
CA ALA A 62 -13.45 -1.19 -0.07
C ALA A 62 -13.61 -1.40 1.45
N ASP A 63 -13.20 -0.42 2.29
CA ASP A 63 -13.14 -0.56 3.76
C ASP A 63 -14.11 0.38 4.49
N LEU A 64 -15.27 0.70 3.89
CA LEU A 64 -16.23 1.68 4.43
C LEU A 64 -16.74 1.37 5.84
N TRP A 65 -16.76 0.10 6.19
CA TRP A 65 -17.25 -0.41 7.48
C TRP A 65 -16.13 -0.60 8.52
N LEU A 66 -14.86 -0.37 8.12
CA LEU A 66 -13.74 -0.45 9.04
C LEU A 66 -13.47 0.94 9.62
N ASP A 67 -13.38 1.04 10.94
CA ASP A 67 -13.00 2.28 11.63
C ASP A 67 -11.49 2.51 11.53
N LEU A 68 -11.05 2.89 10.34
CA LEU A 68 -9.66 3.18 10.02
C LEU A 68 -9.53 4.58 9.40
N PRO A 69 -8.46 5.31 9.70
CA PRO A 69 -8.20 6.60 9.08
C PRO A 69 -7.90 6.44 7.58
N ARG A 70 -8.20 7.46 6.77
CA ARG A 70 -7.90 7.47 5.32
C ARG A 70 -6.43 7.72 5.00
N SER A 71 -5.71 8.32 5.93
CA SER A 71 -4.27 8.60 5.80
C SER A 71 -3.61 8.69 7.17
N ARG A 72 -2.32 8.36 7.21
CA ARG A 72 -1.48 8.50 8.41
C ARG A 72 -0.09 8.98 8.02
N ILE A 73 0.59 9.65 8.94
CA ILE A 73 2.04 9.85 8.87
C ILE A 73 2.66 8.95 9.94
N VAL A 74 3.64 8.17 9.54
CA VAL A 74 4.41 7.28 10.40
C VAL A 74 5.86 7.71 10.35
N GLN A 75 6.53 7.76 11.50
CA GLN A 75 7.95 8.11 11.58
C GLN A 75 8.76 6.88 11.99
N VAL A 76 9.79 6.54 11.20
CA VAL A 76 10.70 5.42 11.45
C VAL A 76 12.13 5.90 11.21
N GLU A 77 13.01 5.79 12.21
CA GLU A 77 14.44 6.17 12.10
C GLU A 77 14.66 7.57 11.50
N GLY A 78 13.79 8.53 11.81
CA GLY A 78 13.84 9.89 11.25
C GLY A 78 13.22 10.05 9.87
N CYS A 79 12.85 8.97 9.17
CA CYS A 79 12.12 9.00 7.90
C CYS A 79 10.63 9.22 8.16
N ARG A 80 10.02 10.20 7.49
CA ARG A 80 8.58 10.52 7.57
C ARG A 80 7.84 9.85 6.39
N ILE A 81 6.96 8.92 6.70
CA ILE A 81 6.23 8.09 5.73
C ILE A 81 4.76 8.49 5.74
N GLY A 82 4.27 9.03 4.64
CA GLY A 82 2.84 9.22 4.40
C GLY A 82 2.21 7.93 3.88
N LEU A 83 1.18 7.44 4.56
CA LEU A 83 0.44 6.24 4.20
C LEU A 83 -0.99 6.61 3.81
N THR A 84 -1.43 6.26 2.62
CA THR A 84 -2.79 6.50 2.10
C THR A 84 -3.17 5.40 1.11
N HIS A 85 -4.47 5.22 0.86
CA HIS A 85 -4.88 4.31 -0.22
C HIS A 85 -4.77 4.94 -1.62
N GLY A 86 -4.95 6.28 -1.73
CA GLY A 86 -4.75 6.99 -3.01
C GLY A 86 -6.00 7.22 -3.85
N HIS A 87 -7.19 6.80 -3.41
CA HIS A 87 -8.45 7.01 -4.16
C HIS A 87 -9.04 8.44 -4.04
N LYS A 88 -8.46 9.30 -3.18
CA LYS A 88 -8.84 10.70 -2.85
C LYS A 88 -10.22 10.83 -2.22
N SER A 89 -11.30 10.95 -2.98
CA SER A 89 -12.67 11.06 -2.47
C SER A 89 -13.62 10.18 -3.28
N TRP A 90 -14.79 9.82 -2.70
CA TRP A 90 -15.81 9.01 -3.35
C TRP A 90 -16.28 9.58 -4.68
N ARG A 91 -16.53 10.90 -4.77
CA ARG A 91 -16.91 11.54 -6.03
C ARG A 91 -15.84 11.37 -7.11
N ARG A 92 -14.56 11.53 -6.75
CA ARG A 92 -13.44 11.33 -7.68
C ARG A 92 -13.22 9.87 -8.02
N TYR A 93 -13.42 8.95 -7.07
CA TYR A 93 -13.39 7.51 -7.33
C TYR A 93 -14.41 7.12 -8.43
N PHE A 94 -15.67 7.52 -8.30
CA PHE A 94 -16.68 7.23 -9.32
C PHE A 94 -16.36 7.85 -10.68
N LEU A 95 -15.93 9.10 -10.72
CA LEU A 95 -15.53 9.76 -11.97
C LEU A 95 -14.32 9.07 -12.63
N ASN A 96 -13.34 8.63 -11.85
CA ASN A 96 -12.18 7.90 -12.37
C ASN A 96 -12.61 6.53 -12.88
N LYS A 97 -13.46 5.81 -12.16
CA LYS A 97 -13.97 4.50 -12.58
C LYS A 97 -14.72 4.58 -13.91
N LEU A 98 -15.55 5.63 -14.09
CA LEU A 98 -16.21 5.87 -15.37
C LEU A 98 -15.20 6.12 -16.50
N ARG A 99 -14.16 6.93 -16.26
CA ARG A 99 -13.09 7.19 -17.24
C ARG A 99 -12.29 5.93 -17.59
N GLU A 100 -11.99 5.09 -16.61
CA GLU A 100 -11.28 3.83 -16.82
C GLU A 100 -12.09 2.84 -17.65
N ASN A 101 -13.40 2.75 -17.42
CA ASN A 101 -14.30 1.94 -18.22
C ASN A 101 -14.36 2.41 -19.69
N LEU A 102 -14.04 3.69 -19.95
CA LEU A 102 -13.87 4.27 -21.28
C LEU A 102 -12.43 4.16 -21.83
N GLY A 103 -11.57 3.37 -21.19
CA GLY A 103 -10.17 3.15 -21.61
C GLY A 103 -9.18 4.25 -21.18
N ASN A 104 -9.59 5.23 -20.39
CA ASN A 104 -8.76 6.36 -19.95
C ASN A 104 -8.13 6.14 -18.57
N TYR A 105 -7.42 5.01 -18.39
CA TYR A 105 -6.62 4.80 -17.18
C TYR A 105 -5.39 5.71 -17.17
N ASP A 106 -5.15 6.39 -16.05
CA ASP A 106 -4.01 7.31 -15.88
C ASP A 106 -3.35 7.11 -14.51
N LEU A 107 -2.24 6.38 -14.50
CA LEU A 107 -1.45 6.12 -13.29
C LEU A 107 -0.92 7.43 -12.66
N ALA A 108 -0.49 8.40 -13.49
CA ALA A 108 0.06 9.67 -13.00
C ALA A 108 -0.95 10.45 -12.16
N ARG A 109 -2.25 10.32 -12.47
CA ARG A 109 -3.34 10.90 -11.68
C ARG A 109 -3.38 10.34 -10.27
N TYR A 110 -3.27 9.02 -10.10
CA TYR A 110 -3.29 8.37 -8.78
C TYR A 110 -2.05 8.69 -7.97
N LEU A 111 -0.88 8.69 -8.58
CA LEU A 111 0.37 9.09 -7.94
C LEU A 111 0.34 10.55 -7.48
N ARG A 112 -0.25 11.44 -8.29
CA ARG A 112 -0.47 12.83 -7.91
C ARG A 112 -1.41 12.93 -6.71
N TYR A 113 -2.54 12.21 -6.70
CA TYR A 113 -3.46 12.21 -5.56
C TYR A 113 -2.80 11.74 -4.27
N ALA A 114 -2.03 10.67 -4.33
CA ALA A 114 -1.28 10.17 -3.19
C ALA A 114 -0.28 11.22 -2.67
N SER A 115 0.52 11.81 -3.57
CA SER A 115 1.54 12.81 -3.20
C SER A 115 0.96 14.12 -2.68
N GLU A 116 -0.20 14.57 -3.18
CA GLU A 116 -0.89 15.78 -2.71
C GLU A 116 -1.53 15.63 -1.31
N THR A 117 -1.65 14.40 -0.81
CA THR A 117 -2.25 14.12 0.51
C THR A 117 -1.33 14.56 1.65
N PHE A 118 -0.02 14.60 1.41
CA PHE A 118 0.97 14.85 2.45
C PHE A 118 1.87 16.04 2.11
N ARG A 119 2.36 16.69 3.18
CA ARG A 119 3.44 17.68 3.13
C ARG A 119 4.58 17.21 4.03
N ASP A 120 5.80 17.56 3.66
CA ASP A 120 7.01 17.29 4.46
C ASP A 120 7.18 15.81 4.83
N VAL A 121 7.05 14.93 3.83
CA VAL A 121 7.31 13.49 3.95
C VAL A 121 8.41 13.06 3.00
N ASP A 122 9.14 12.02 3.38
CA ASP A 122 10.23 11.46 2.59
C ASP A 122 9.74 10.34 1.66
N VAL A 123 8.69 9.63 2.10
CA VAL A 123 8.06 8.53 1.38
C VAL A 123 6.55 8.72 1.36
N VAL A 124 5.91 8.43 0.23
CA VAL A 124 4.45 8.27 0.14
C VAL A 124 4.14 6.85 -0.30
N ILE A 125 3.45 6.10 0.56
CA ILE A 125 2.96 4.76 0.26
C ILE A 125 1.49 4.86 -0.15
N SER A 126 1.13 4.18 -1.26
CA SER A 126 -0.25 4.08 -1.73
C SER A 126 -0.57 2.68 -2.25
N GLY A 127 -1.86 2.35 -2.35
CA GLY A 127 -2.43 1.15 -2.98
C GLY A 127 -3.30 1.50 -4.18
N HIS A 128 -4.51 0.92 -4.23
CA HIS A 128 -5.63 1.23 -5.12
C HIS A 128 -5.44 0.86 -6.59
N THR A 129 -4.30 1.13 -7.17
CA THR A 129 -4.07 0.87 -8.60
C THR A 129 -3.76 -0.59 -8.89
N HIS A 130 -3.47 -1.39 -7.87
CA HIS A 130 -2.98 -2.78 -7.94
C HIS A 130 -1.68 -2.93 -8.75
N ARG A 131 -1.09 -1.83 -9.20
CA ARG A 131 0.12 -1.82 -10.04
C ARG A 131 1.33 -1.46 -9.19
N PRO A 132 2.32 -2.37 -9.07
CA PRO A 132 3.56 -2.05 -8.39
C PRO A 132 4.20 -0.81 -9.02
N HIS A 133 4.62 0.13 -8.18
CA HIS A 133 5.25 1.36 -8.66
C HIS A 133 6.27 1.86 -7.66
N LEU A 134 7.43 2.26 -8.18
CA LEU A 134 8.52 2.84 -7.42
C LEU A 134 9.17 3.93 -8.25
N ALA A 135 9.02 5.18 -7.81
CA ALA A 135 9.60 6.33 -8.49
C ALA A 135 9.85 7.48 -7.51
N TYR A 136 10.70 8.41 -7.89
CA TYR A 136 10.92 9.64 -7.15
C TYR A 136 10.21 10.82 -7.81
N ARG A 137 9.58 11.66 -6.99
CA ARG A 137 9.09 12.99 -7.36
C ARG A 137 9.84 14.03 -6.54
N GLY A 138 10.83 14.67 -7.16
CA GLY A 138 11.80 15.45 -6.40
C GLY A 138 12.57 14.56 -5.42
N LYS A 139 12.50 14.87 -4.13
CA LYS A 139 13.14 14.10 -3.06
C LYS A 139 12.22 13.02 -2.46
N VAL A 140 10.92 13.03 -2.79
CA VAL A 140 9.93 12.12 -2.21
C VAL A 140 9.88 10.82 -2.99
N LEU A 141 10.03 9.69 -2.29
CA LEU A 141 9.83 8.36 -2.83
C LEU A 141 8.33 8.05 -2.90
N LEU A 142 7.79 7.80 -4.09
CA LEU A 142 6.43 7.31 -4.31
C LEU A 142 6.48 5.78 -4.45
N PHE A 143 5.79 5.08 -3.57
CA PHE A 143 5.84 3.63 -3.48
C PHE A 143 4.45 3.01 -3.41
N ASN A 144 4.15 2.15 -4.37
CA ASN A 144 2.98 1.28 -4.36
C ASN A 144 3.47 -0.17 -4.40
N PRO A 145 3.15 -1.00 -3.40
CA PRO A 145 3.63 -2.38 -3.35
C PRO A 145 2.94 -3.30 -4.38
N GLY A 146 1.94 -2.80 -5.12
CA GLY A 146 1.03 -3.61 -5.93
C GLY A 146 -0.12 -4.15 -5.09
N ALA A 147 -0.70 -5.26 -5.49
CA ALA A 147 -1.80 -5.92 -4.79
C ALA A 147 -1.43 -7.34 -4.39
N VAL A 148 -1.97 -7.77 -3.24
CA VAL A 148 -1.92 -9.19 -2.82
C VAL A 148 -3.04 -9.99 -3.49
N ALA A 149 -4.22 -9.38 -3.62
CA ALA A 149 -5.34 -10.00 -4.31
C ALA A 149 -5.13 -10.03 -5.83
N PRO A 150 -5.58 -11.08 -6.51
CA PRO A 150 -5.51 -11.13 -7.96
C PRO A 150 -6.36 -10.04 -8.59
N ASP A 151 -5.88 -9.51 -9.72
CA ASP A 151 -6.60 -8.55 -10.53
C ASP A 151 -6.66 -9.06 -11.98
N TYR A 152 -7.87 -9.06 -12.57
CA TYR A 152 -8.09 -9.56 -13.92
C TYR A 152 -7.40 -8.72 -15.02
N TYR A 153 -7.11 -7.45 -14.72
CA TYR A 153 -6.54 -6.49 -15.66
C TYR A 153 -5.03 -6.31 -15.48
N ILE A 154 -4.43 -6.96 -14.47
CA ILE A 154 -3.02 -6.79 -14.13
C ILE A 154 -2.34 -8.15 -14.15
N THR A 155 -1.41 -8.31 -15.09
CA THR A 155 -0.65 -9.57 -15.27
C THR A 155 0.48 -9.73 -14.27
N ALA A 156 0.85 -8.66 -13.55
CA ALA A 156 1.78 -8.77 -12.43
C ALA A 156 1.15 -9.66 -11.35
N GLY A 157 1.85 -10.70 -10.95
CA GLY A 157 1.42 -11.58 -9.86
C GLY A 157 1.31 -10.81 -8.53
N PRO A 158 0.88 -11.47 -7.43
CA PRO A 158 0.77 -10.85 -6.13
C PRO A 158 2.14 -10.33 -5.65
N THR A 159 2.16 -9.09 -5.17
CA THR A 159 3.37 -8.41 -4.70
C THR A 159 3.15 -7.73 -3.37
N VAL A 160 4.22 -7.59 -2.60
CA VAL A 160 4.34 -6.74 -1.43
C VAL A 160 5.59 -5.89 -1.56
N GLY A 161 5.88 -5.04 -0.61
CA GLY A 161 7.09 -4.25 -0.59
C GLY A 161 7.84 -4.31 0.73
N VAL A 162 9.11 -3.98 0.69
CA VAL A 162 9.94 -3.78 1.88
C VAL A 162 10.65 -2.44 1.78
N LEU A 163 10.53 -1.61 2.81
CA LEU A 163 11.38 -0.43 2.99
C LEU A 163 12.54 -0.78 3.91
N ARG A 164 13.74 -0.45 3.47
CA ARG A 164 14.96 -0.46 4.28
C ARG A 164 15.28 0.96 4.69
N ILE A 165 15.16 1.28 5.97
CA ILE A 165 15.34 2.63 6.48
C ILE A 165 16.59 2.68 7.34
N LYS A 166 17.47 3.65 7.03
CA LYS A 166 18.69 3.91 7.78
C LYS A 166 18.97 5.41 7.82
N ALA A 167 19.12 5.96 9.03
CA ALA A 167 19.43 7.38 9.23
C ALA A 167 18.51 8.34 8.41
N GLY A 168 17.21 8.12 8.45
CA GLY A 168 16.21 8.96 7.76
C GLY A 168 16.06 8.66 6.26
N VAL A 169 16.90 7.81 5.68
CA VAL A 169 16.86 7.48 4.25
C VAL A 169 16.17 6.14 4.03
N ALA A 170 15.12 6.12 3.22
CA ALA A 170 14.39 4.93 2.83
C ALA A 170 14.80 4.44 1.43
N ARG A 171 14.95 3.13 1.29
CA ARG A 171 15.04 2.42 0.01
C ARG A 171 13.94 1.39 -0.06
N ALA A 172 13.22 1.35 -1.18
CA ALA A 172 12.11 0.42 -1.39
C ALA A 172 12.51 -0.73 -2.32
N GLU A 173 11.93 -1.88 -2.05
CA GLU A 173 12.05 -3.09 -2.86
C GLU A 173 10.66 -3.71 -3.05
N LEU A 174 10.35 -4.17 -4.27
CA LEU A 174 9.16 -4.94 -4.56
C LEU A 174 9.47 -6.43 -4.44
N VAL A 175 8.63 -7.16 -3.72
CA VAL A 175 8.81 -8.58 -3.43
C VAL A 175 7.64 -9.37 -4.02
N PRO A 176 7.86 -10.13 -5.10
CA PRO A 176 6.85 -11.07 -5.61
C PRO A 176 6.58 -12.18 -4.59
N LEU A 177 5.31 -12.52 -4.38
CA LEU A 177 4.92 -13.55 -3.41
C LEU A 177 4.94 -14.97 -3.98
N GLY A 178 5.29 -15.13 -5.25
CA GLY A 178 5.18 -16.42 -5.95
C GLY A 178 3.69 -16.79 -6.22
N ARG A 179 3.50 -17.77 -7.08
CA ARG A 179 2.19 -18.40 -7.31
C ARG A 179 1.97 -19.54 -6.34
#